data_b1b5ddcc048267b121b4a5dd298fe9ec
#
_entry.id   b1b5ddcc048267b121b4a5dd298fe9ec
#
_cell.length_a   1.000
_cell.length_b   1.000
_cell.length_c   1.000
_cell.angle_alpha   90.00
_cell.angle_beta   90.00
_cell.angle_gamma   90.00
#
_symmetry.space_group_name_H-M   'P 1'
#
loop_
_entity.id
_entity.type
_entity.pdbx_description
1 polymer ?
#
loop_
_entity_poly.entity_id
_entity_poly.type
_entity_poly.pdbx_seq_one_letter_code
_entity_poly.pdbx_strand_id
1 'polypeptide(L)'
;PAALTSSEQAVLWEIGDLIVYDTAPELYDALAVHDWDFGLATAAVDLDGRLVIDAGAGSGKVAFEAAGRARHVFAIEPAARLREYMREKAALSGVTNLYVLDGTLDTIPLPTDTADVLLTCRAIGWRLEEELVEIERVVRAGGVALHLGFPHPPSGADPRHQRLTEAGYVIATYAEGQAERSSYLKRL
;
A
#
# COMPACT_ATOMS: atom_id res chain seq x y z
N PRO A 1 9.37 15.75 -30.64
CA PRO A 1 8.94 14.36 -30.56
C PRO A 1 7.42 14.34 -30.57
N ALA A 2 6.82 13.46 -31.39
CA ALA A 2 5.38 13.25 -31.37
C ALA A 2 4.96 12.68 -30.00
N ALA A 3 3.77 13.07 -29.51
CA ALA A 3 3.22 12.45 -28.31
C ALA A 3 2.90 10.97 -28.60
N LEU A 4 3.18 10.09 -27.64
CA LEU A 4 2.85 8.68 -27.73
C LEU A 4 1.32 8.49 -27.83
N THR A 5 0.89 7.53 -28.61
CA THR A 5 -0.51 7.09 -28.64
C THR A 5 -0.86 6.37 -27.33
N SER A 6 -2.14 6.25 -27.01
CA SER A 6 -2.61 5.51 -25.83
C SER A 6 -2.14 4.05 -25.83
N SER A 7 -2.06 3.41 -27.01
CA SER A 7 -1.59 2.02 -27.14
C SER A 7 -0.08 1.91 -26.90
N GLU A 8 0.72 2.86 -27.40
CA GLU A 8 2.17 2.88 -27.14
C GLU A 8 2.46 3.13 -25.66
N GLN A 9 1.69 3.99 -25.01
CA GLN A 9 1.78 4.20 -23.56
C GLN A 9 1.44 2.94 -22.78
N ALA A 10 0.37 2.22 -23.14
CA ALA A 10 -0.02 0.98 -22.48
C ALA A 10 1.09 -0.09 -22.57
N VAL A 11 1.68 -0.28 -23.75
CA VAL A 11 2.80 -1.22 -23.95
C VAL A 11 4.03 -0.82 -23.10
N LEU A 12 4.34 0.46 -23.02
CA LEU A 12 5.46 0.93 -22.19
C LEU A 12 5.21 0.70 -20.69
N TRP A 13 3.96 0.84 -20.22
CA TRP A 13 3.59 0.51 -18.86
C TRP A 13 3.75 -0.99 -18.57
N GLU A 14 3.25 -1.86 -19.46
CA GLU A 14 3.41 -3.31 -19.30
C GLU A 14 4.89 -3.75 -19.27
N ILE A 15 5.72 -3.16 -20.12
CA ILE A 15 7.17 -3.40 -20.10
C ILE A 15 7.82 -2.86 -18.83
N GLY A 16 7.40 -1.68 -18.37
CA GLY A 16 7.86 -1.08 -17.12
C GLY A 16 7.55 -1.98 -15.92
N ASP A 17 6.33 -2.46 -15.83
CA ASP A 17 5.89 -3.39 -14.77
C ASP A 17 6.70 -4.68 -14.78
N LEU A 18 6.90 -5.30 -15.96
CA LEU A 18 7.74 -6.50 -16.10
C LEU A 18 9.17 -6.26 -15.60
N ILE A 19 9.75 -5.10 -15.90
CA ILE A 19 11.11 -4.76 -15.47
C ILE A 19 11.16 -4.59 -13.94
N VAL A 20 10.28 -3.78 -13.37
CA VAL A 20 10.34 -3.43 -11.93
C VAL A 20 9.85 -4.54 -11.03
N TYR A 21 8.89 -5.35 -11.47
CA TYR A 21 8.32 -6.41 -10.62
C TYR A 21 9.07 -7.74 -10.76
N ASP A 22 9.59 -8.09 -11.94
CA ASP A 22 10.14 -9.41 -12.19
C ASP A 22 11.65 -9.43 -12.43
N THR A 23 12.25 -8.32 -12.89
CA THR A 23 13.66 -8.31 -13.31
C THR A 23 14.56 -7.49 -12.41
N ALA A 24 14.18 -6.25 -12.09
CA ALA A 24 15.02 -5.29 -11.40
C ALA A 24 14.22 -4.51 -10.32
N PRO A 25 13.79 -5.19 -9.24
CA PRO A 25 12.96 -4.61 -8.19
C PRO A 25 13.61 -3.42 -7.47
N GLU A 26 14.93 -3.31 -7.50
CA GLU A 26 15.66 -2.16 -6.97
C GLU A 26 15.33 -0.85 -7.70
N LEU A 27 14.91 -0.94 -8.99
CA LEU A 27 14.45 0.23 -9.74
C LEU A 27 13.12 0.74 -9.21
N TYR A 28 12.31 -0.13 -8.59
CA TYR A 28 11.06 0.26 -7.98
C TYR A 28 11.28 1.25 -6.83
N ASP A 29 12.28 1.02 -5.98
CA ASP A 29 12.65 1.94 -4.89
C ASP A 29 13.09 3.33 -5.39
N ALA A 30 13.63 3.41 -6.62
CA ALA A 30 14.09 4.65 -7.23
C ALA A 30 12.99 5.45 -7.94
N LEU A 31 11.77 4.91 -8.04
CA LEU A 31 10.66 5.62 -8.67
C LEU A 31 10.21 6.80 -7.83
N ALA A 32 9.99 7.96 -8.47
CA ALA A 32 9.51 9.17 -7.80
C ALA A 32 8.16 8.98 -7.07
N VAL A 33 7.40 7.94 -7.40
CA VAL A 33 6.18 7.55 -6.71
C VAL A 33 6.42 7.16 -5.25
N HIS A 34 7.64 6.79 -4.89
CA HIS A 34 8.06 6.44 -3.53
C HIS A 34 8.67 7.62 -2.75
N ASP A 35 8.84 8.76 -3.38
CA ASP A 35 9.37 9.97 -2.74
C ASP A 35 8.24 10.72 -2.01
N TRP A 36 7.78 10.15 -0.89
CA TRP A 36 6.77 10.74 -0.01
C TRP A 36 7.12 10.50 1.47
N ASP A 37 6.63 11.38 2.33
CA ASP A 37 6.90 11.34 3.76
C ASP A 37 5.98 10.35 4.51
N PHE A 38 6.56 9.29 5.06
CA PHE A 38 5.84 8.33 5.90
C PHE A 38 5.28 8.96 7.19
N GLY A 39 5.77 10.12 7.59
CA GLY A 39 5.21 10.91 8.69
C GLY A 39 3.72 11.19 8.53
N LEU A 40 3.21 11.24 7.30
CA LEU A 40 1.79 11.39 6.99
C LEU A 40 0.96 10.20 7.52
N ALA A 41 1.45 8.98 7.37
CA ALA A 41 0.79 7.79 7.91
C ALA A 41 0.81 7.80 9.45
N THR A 42 1.96 8.12 10.05
CA THR A 42 2.11 8.15 11.52
C THR A 42 1.40 9.31 12.19
N ALA A 43 1.14 10.40 11.47
CA ALA A 43 0.27 11.48 11.95
C ALA A 43 -1.22 11.07 11.99
N ALA A 44 -1.63 10.16 11.10
CA ALA A 44 -3.01 9.69 11.03
C ALA A 44 -3.26 8.51 11.99
N VAL A 45 -2.26 7.65 12.21
CA VAL A 45 -2.39 6.40 12.97
C VAL A 45 -1.13 6.14 13.80
N ASP A 46 -1.32 5.81 15.07
CA ASP A 46 -0.26 5.34 15.95
C ASP A 46 0.11 3.90 15.62
N LEU A 47 1.39 3.65 15.32
CA LEU A 47 1.93 2.33 14.99
C LEU A 47 2.74 1.69 16.13
N ASP A 48 3.03 2.43 17.21
CA ASP A 48 3.93 1.98 18.25
C ASP A 48 3.39 0.72 18.97
N GLY A 49 4.19 -0.35 18.89
CA GLY A 49 3.84 -1.65 19.48
C GLY A 49 2.70 -2.40 18.80
N ARG A 50 2.20 -1.93 17.67
CA ARG A 50 1.08 -2.50 16.92
C ARG A 50 1.49 -3.66 16.02
N LEU A 51 0.49 -4.47 15.67
CA LEU A 51 0.59 -5.41 14.57
C LEU A 51 0.04 -4.72 13.31
N VAL A 52 0.90 -4.52 12.33
CA VAL A 52 0.60 -3.77 11.11
C VAL A 52 0.60 -4.70 9.91
N ILE A 53 -0.37 -4.54 9.01
CA ILE A 53 -0.36 -5.10 7.66
C ILE A 53 -0.05 -3.97 6.68
N ASP A 54 0.93 -4.16 5.80
CA ASP A 54 1.16 -3.38 4.60
C ASP A 54 0.71 -4.22 3.40
N ALA A 55 -0.44 -3.91 2.82
CA ALA A 55 -1.05 -4.70 1.76
C ALA A 55 -0.84 -4.03 0.39
N GLY A 56 -0.26 -4.80 -0.56
CA GLY A 56 0.31 -4.29 -1.79
C GLY A 56 1.65 -3.61 -1.52
N ALA A 57 2.55 -4.34 -0.83
CA ALA A 57 3.75 -3.75 -0.23
C ALA A 57 4.81 -3.32 -1.25
N GLY A 58 4.77 -3.84 -2.49
CA GLY A 58 5.76 -3.52 -3.52
C GLY A 58 7.18 -3.87 -3.08
N SER A 59 8.10 -2.92 -3.15
CA SER A 59 9.47 -3.05 -2.65
C SER A 59 9.61 -2.86 -1.13
N GLY A 60 8.49 -2.64 -0.42
CA GLY A 60 8.43 -2.54 1.03
C GLY A 60 8.59 -1.14 1.62
N LYS A 61 8.43 -0.06 0.86
CA LYS A 61 8.60 1.32 1.37
C LYS A 61 7.82 1.54 2.67
N VAL A 62 6.52 1.24 2.67
CA VAL A 62 5.65 1.38 3.84
C VAL A 62 6.03 0.36 4.93
N ALA A 63 6.27 -0.89 4.55
CA ALA A 63 6.59 -1.97 5.48
C ALA A 63 7.86 -1.70 6.29
N PHE A 64 8.95 -1.24 5.65
CA PHE A 64 10.21 -0.94 6.34
C PHE A 64 10.09 0.26 7.29
N GLU A 65 9.39 1.32 6.88
CA GLU A 65 9.15 2.47 7.73
C GLU A 65 8.25 2.09 8.94
N ALA A 66 7.22 1.29 8.70
CA ALA A 66 6.36 0.79 9.76
C ALA A 66 7.13 -0.12 10.74
N ALA A 67 8.06 -0.95 10.25
CA ALA A 67 8.87 -1.85 11.08
C ALA A 67 9.74 -1.11 12.10
N GLY A 68 10.09 0.15 11.84
CA GLY A 68 10.81 1.00 12.78
C GLY A 68 10.00 1.39 14.04
N ARG A 69 8.68 1.15 14.08
CA ARG A 69 7.78 1.51 15.18
C ARG A 69 6.91 0.34 15.63
N ALA A 70 6.40 -0.44 14.69
CA ALA A 70 5.48 -1.52 14.95
C ALA A 70 6.14 -2.69 15.69
N ARG A 71 5.35 -3.44 16.44
CA ARG A 71 5.80 -4.71 17.04
C ARG A 71 6.08 -5.76 15.97
N HIS A 72 5.18 -5.91 15.01
CA HIS A 72 5.30 -6.78 13.85
C HIS A 72 4.66 -6.14 12.62
N VAL A 73 5.27 -6.34 11.46
CA VAL A 73 4.74 -5.92 10.17
C VAL A 73 4.59 -7.14 9.27
N PHE A 74 3.42 -7.31 8.68
CA PHE A 74 3.15 -8.28 7.61
C PHE A 74 3.03 -7.53 6.28
N ALA A 75 4.02 -7.70 5.41
CA ALA A 75 4.02 -7.16 4.06
C ALA A 75 3.40 -8.18 3.11
N ILE A 76 2.25 -7.84 2.53
CA ILE A 76 1.50 -8.71 1.60
C ILE A 76 1.79 -8.22 0.18
N GLU A 77 2.35 -9.10 -0.66
CA GLU A 77 2.76 -8.75 -2.02
C GLU A 77 2.62 -9.95 -2.96
N PRO A 78 1.88 -9.86 -4.08
CA PRO A 78 1.70 -10.98 -5.01
C PRO A 78 2.93 -11.27 -5.88
N ALA A 79 3.77 -10.27 -6.20
CA ALA A 79 4.93 -10.45 -7.06
C ALA A 79 6.08 -11.17 -6.32
N ALA A 80 6.43 -12.36 -6.77
CA ALA A 80 7.43 -13.21 -6.11
C ALA A 80 8.79 -12.51 -5.99
N ARG A 81 9.22 -11.83 -7.05
CA ARG A 81 10.53 -11.17 -7.08
C ARG A 81 10.60 -9.97 -6.12
N LEU A 82 9.50 -9.20 -5.96
CA LEU A 82 9.42 -8.15 -4.95
C LEU A 82 9.46 -8.72 -3.53
N ARG A 83 8.81 -9.87 -3.28
CA ARG A 83 8.92 -10.55 -1.97
C ARG A 83 10.34 -11.02 -1.67
N GLU A 84 11.06 -11.57 -2.65
CA GLU A 84 12.47 -11.94 -2.50
C GLU A 84 13.32 -10.71 -2.18
N TYR A 85 13.16 -9.66 -2.95
CA TYR A 85 13.86 -8.39 -2.74
C TYR A 85 13.63 -7.81 -1.34
N MET A 86 12.38 -7.78 -0.86
CA MET A 86 12.07 -7.32 0.50
C MET A 86 12.76 -8.19 1.57
N ARG A 87 12.81 -9.52 1.40
CA ARG A 87 13.48 -10.41 2.35
C ARG A 87 14.99 -10.19 2.37
N GLU A 88 15.62 -10.03 1.20
CA GLU A 88 17.03 -9.70 1.07
C GLU A 88 17.34 -8.35 1.74
N LYS A 89 16.54 -7.32 1.46
CA LYS A 89 16.65 -5.99 2.04
C LYS A 89 16.48 -6.02 3.56
N ALA A 90 15.51 -6.78 4.09
CA ALA A 90 15.31 -6.95 5.52
C ALA A 90 16.52 -7.61 6.20
N ALA A 91 17.06 -8.68 5.61
CA ALA A 91 18.23 -9.36 6.12
C ALA A 91 19.47 -8.45 6.14
N LEU A 92 19.72 -7.70 5.07
CA LEU A 92 20.83 -6.75 4.96
C LEU A 92 20.71 -5.59 5.95
N SER A 93 19.48 -5.14 6.22
CA SER A 93 19.22 -4.01 7.14
C SER A 93 19.04 -4.44 8.61
N GLY A 94 19.07 -5.75 8.90
CA GLY A 94 18.87 -6.28 10.25
C GLY A 94 17.44 -6.11 10.78
N VAL A 95 16.45 -5.95 9.91
CA VAL A 95 15.04 -5.84 10.27
C VAL A 95 14.47 -7.24 10.54
N THR A 96 14.08 -7.51 11.78
CA THR A 96 13.67 -8.86 12.25
C THR A 96 12.17 -9.00 12.52
N ASN A 97 11.42 -7.90 12.52
CA ASN A 97 9.99 -7.84 12.81
C ASN A 97 9.12 -7.64 11.57
N LEU A 98 9.70 -7.79 10.35
CA LEU A 98 9.02 -7.74 9.07
C LEU A 98 8.87 -9.14 8.48
N TYR A 99 7.63 -9.54 8.19
CA TYR A 99 7.26 -10.82 7.61
C TYR A 99 6.66 -10.61 6.23
N VAL A 100 7.30 -11.15 5.20
CA VAL A 100 6.88 -10.96 3.80
C VAL A 100 6.09 -12.19 3.35
N LEU A 101 4.82 -11.98 2.99
CA LEU A 101 3.87 -13.04 2.65
C LEU A 101 3.36 -12.88 1.22
N ASP A 102 3.03 -14.02 0.60
CA ASP A 102 2.33 -14.08 -0.68
C ASP A 102 0.84 -13.82 -0.46
N GLY A 103 0.24 -12.91 -1.22
CA GLY A 103 -1.18 -12.60 -1.15
C GLY A 103 -1.54 -11.31 -1.86
N THR A 104 -2.84 -11.06 -1.93
CA THR A 104 -3.45 -9.85 -2.50
C THR A 104 -4.34 -9.18 -1.46
N LEU A 105 -4.83 -7.96 -1.73
CA LEU A 105 -5.73 -7.26 -0.81
C LEU A 105 -7.06 -7.98 -0.59
N ASP A 106 -7.51 -8.75 -1.56
CA ASP A 106 -8.74 -9.54 -1.50
C ASP A 106 -8.52 -10.96 -0.93
N THR A 107 -7.27 -11.32 -0.63
CA THR A 107 -6.91 -12.64 -0.07
C THR A 107 -5.64 -12.50 0.77
N ILE A 108 -5.78 -12.00 1.99
CA ILE A 108 -4.68 -11.80 2.94
C ILE A 108 -4.48 -13.10 3.75
N PRO A 109 -3.29 -13.73 3.71
CA PRO A 109 -3.05 -15.05 4.31
C PRO A 109 -2.84 -14.96 5.84
N LEU A 110 -3.71 -14.24 6.52
CA LEU A 110 -3.71 -14.06 7.97
C LEU A 110 -5.08 -14.37 8.55
N PRO A 111 -5.18 -14.82 9.81
CA PRO A 111 -6.46 -15.06 10.49
C PRO A 111 -7.31 -13.79 10.61
N THR A 112 -8.60 -13.99 10.85
CA THR A 112 -9.53 -12.91 11.24
C THR A 112 -9.03 -12.20 12.51
N ASP A 113 -9.33 -10.90 12.63
CA ASP A 113 -8.99 -10.05 13.79
C ASP A 113 -7.49 -10.04 14.15
N THR A 114 -6.63 -10.14 13.15
CA THR A 114 -5.17 -10.20 13.36
C THR A 114 -4.54 -8.82 13.57
N ALA A 115 -4.89 -7.84 12.74
CA ALA A 115 -4.17 -6.57 12.66
C ALA A 115 -4.77 -5.48 13.54
N ASP A 116 -3.90 -4.69 14.16
CA ASP A 116 -4.26 -3.40 14.76
C ASP A 116 -4.46 -2.32 13.69
N VAL A 117 -3.60 -2.35 12.66
CA VAL A 117 -3.58 -1.38 11.57
C VAL A 117 -3.34 -2.08 10.25
N LEU A 118 -4.10 -1.71 9.23
CA LEU A 118 -3.83 -2.07 7.84
C LEU A 118 -3.54 -0.79 7.05
N LEU A 119 -2.41 -0.79 6.36
CA LEU A 119 -1.95 0.29 5.48
C LEU A 119 -1.98 -0.19 4.03
N THR A 120 -2.33 0.69 3.11
CA THR A 120 -2.05 0.54 1.69
C THR A 120 -1.54 1.86 1.12
N CYS A 121 -0.65 1.80 0.14
CA CYS A 121 -0.26 2.97 -0.63
C CYS A 121 -0.41 2.67 -2.13
N ARG A 122 -1.38 3.29 -2.79
CA ARG A 122 -1.70 3.12 -4.22
C ARG A 122 -2.08 1.69 -4.65
N ALA A 123 -2.44 0.83 -3.71
CA ALA A 123 -2.65 -0.59 -3.98
C ALA A 123 -4.12 -1.04 -3.95
N ILE A 124 -5.05 -0.26 -3.38
CA ILE A 124 -6.47 -0.62 -3.28
C ILE A 124 -7.25 -0.25 -4.54
N GLY A 125 -8.22 -1.10 -4.91
CA GLY A 125 -9.23 -0.82 -5.94
C GLY A 125 -9.17 -1.70 -7.18
N TRP A 126 -8.44 -2.81 -7.17
CA TRP A 126 -8.46 -3.82 -8.23
C TRP A 126 -9.73 -4.69 -8.15
N ARG A 127 -10.11 -5.07 -6.92
CA ARG A 127 -11.33 -5.83 -6.60
C ARG A 127 -11.95 -5.25 -5.33
N LEU A 128 -12.36 -3.99 -5.42
CA LEU A 128 -12.66 -3.14 -4.25
C LEU A 128 -13.66 -3.77 -3.27
N GLU A 129 -14.69 -4.45 -3.74
CA GLU A 129 -15.69 -5.06 -2.86
C GLU A 129 -15.09 -6.20 -2.03
N GLU A 130 -14.34 -7.08 -2.67
CA GLU A 130 -13.68 -8.21 -2.01
C GLU A 130 -12.55 -7.71 -1.11
N GLU A 131 -11.82 -6.69 -1.54
CA GLU A 131 -10.78 -6.04 -0.74
C GLU A 131 -11.35 -5.44 0.54
N LEU A 132 -12.49 -4.75 0.49
CA LEU A 132 -13.15 -4.18 1.67
C LEU A 132 -13.61 -5.25 2.66
N VAL A 133 -14.17 -6.35 2.16
CA VAL A 133 -14.57 -7.49 3.00
C VAL A 133 -13.35 -8.11 3.69
N GLU A 134 -12.25 -8.27 2.96
CA GLU A 134 -11.03 -8.88 3.49
C GLU A 134 -10.34 -7.97 4.52
N ILE A 135 -10.32 -6.65 4.29
CA ILE A 135 -9.82 -5.65 5.25
C ILE A 135 -10.61 -5.73 6.56
N GLU A 136 -11.95 -5.77 6.48
CA GLU A 136 -12.82 -5.91 7.65
C GLU A 136 -12.61 -7.23 8.37
N ARG A 137 -12.24 -8.30 7.64
CA ARG A 137 -11.95 -9.61 8.25
C ARG A 137 -10.65 -9.61 9.02
N VAL A 138 -9.57 -9.03 8.47
CA VAL A 138 -8.23 -9.15 9.07
C VAL A 138 -7.93 -8.08 10.11
N VAL A 139 -8.57 -6.92 10.04
CA VAL A 139 -8.40 -5.84 11.03
C VAL A 139 -9.37 -6.08 12.18
N ARG A 140 -8.84 -6.14 13.41
CA ARG A 140 -9.64 -6.40 14.60
C ARG A 140 -10.59 -5.24 14.95
N ALA A 141 -11.59 -5.50 15.73
CA ALA A 141 -12.47 -4.46 16.27
C ALA A 141 -11.66 -3.38 17.01
N GLY A 142 -11.93 -2.12 16.70
CA GLY A 142 -11.18 -0.95 17.18
C GLY A 142 -9.84 -0.71 16.46
N GLY A 143 -9.51 -1.52 15.47
CA GLY A 143 -8.37 -1.31 14.58
C GLY A 143 -8.63 -0.23 13.52
N VAL A 144 -7.65 0.02 12.68
CA VAL A 144 -7.69 1.10 11.67
C VAL A 144 -7.25 0.59 10.31
N ALA A 145 -7.99 0.95 9.26
CA ALA A 145 -7.55 0.84 7.88
C ALA A 145 -7.24 2.24 7.33
N LEU A 146 -6.05 2.42 6.73
CA LEU A 146 -5.59 3.67 6.13
C LEU A 146 -5.07 3.43 4.72
N HIS A 147 -5.67 4.10 3.76
CA HIS A 147 -5.29 4.03 2.35
C HIS A 147 -4.71 5.37 1.89
N LEU A 148 -3.50 5.36 1.34
CA LEU A 148 -2.73 6.51 0.93
C LEU A 148 -2.55 6.58 -0.59
N GLY A 149 -2.18 7.75 -1.11
CA GLY A 149 -1.71 7.93 -2.49
C GLY A 149 -2.78 8.12 -3.55
N PHE A 150 -4.01 8.47 -3.17
CA PHE A 150 -5.06 8.80 -4.14
C PHE A 150 -4.85 10.20 -4.75
N PRO A 151 -5.22 10.40 -6.03
CA PRO A 151 -5.27 11.74 -6.62
C PRO A 151 -6.19 12.68 -5.82
N HIS A 152 -5.86 13.98 -5.81
CA HIS A 152 -6.71 15.02 -5.25
C HIS A 152 -6.90 16.17 -6.28
N PRO A 153 -8.09 16.77 -6.39
CA PRO A 153 -9.34 16.29 -5.79
C PRO A 153 -9.71 14.92 -6.35
N PRO A 154 -10.44 14.10 -5.58
CA PRO A 154 -10.98 12.87 -6.13
C PRO A 154 -11.81 13.23 -7.36
N SER A 155 -11.52 12.64 -8.50
CA SER A 155 -12.38 12.87 -9.65
C SER A 155 -13.77 12.33 -9.32
N GLY A 156 -14.83 13.10 -9.60
CA GLY A 156 -16.20 12.65 -9.39
C GLY A 156 -16.55 11.40 -10.22
N ALA A 157 -15.65 10.98 -11.11
CA ALA A 157 -15.73 9.77 -11.91
C ALA A 157 -14.92 8.60 -11.31
N ASP A 158 -14.15 8.79 -10.22
CA ASP A 158 -13.43 7.69 -9.59
C ASP A 158 -14.39 6.87 -8.71
N PRO A 159 -14.77 5.64 -9.13
CA PRO A 159 -15.73 4.83 -8.37
C PRO A 159 -15.19 4.43 -6.98
N ARG A 160 -13.88 4.41 -6.79
CA ARG A 160 -13.25 4.10 -5.51
C ARG A 160 -13.57 5.16 -4.46
N HIS A 161 -13.54 6.45 -4.84
CA HIS A 161 -13.89 7.55 -3.92
C HIS A 161 -15.29 7.39 -3.35
N GLN A 162 -16.29 7.21 -4.22
CA GLN A 162 -17.67 7.04 -3.80
C GLN A 162 -17.80 5.81 -2.89
N ARG A 163 -17.26 4.67 -3.33
CA ARG A 163 -17.42 3.40 -2.61
C ARG A 163 -16.74 3.40 -1.24
N LEU A 164 -15.53 3.96 -1.13
CA LEU A 164 -14.85 4.10 0.16
C LEU A 164 -15.63 5.01 1.12
N THR A 165 -16.19 6.10 0.62
CA THR A 165 -17.02 7.01 1.43
C THR A 165 -18.29 6.30 1.91
N GLU A 166 -18.98 5.55 1.05
CA GLU A 166 -20.14 4.72 1.40
C GLU A 166 -19.79 3.63 2.42
N ALA A 167 -18.59 3.08 2.35
CA ALA A 167 -18.06 2.12 3.32
C ALA A 167 -17.65 2.75 4.66
N GLY A 168 -17.81 4.06 4.84
CA GLY A 168 -17.53 4.75 6.09
C GLY A 168 -16.09 5.26 6.27
N TYR A 169 -15.31 5.29 5.20
CA TYR A 169 -13.98 5.91 5.25
C TYR A 169 -14.09 7.44 5.25
N VAL A 170 -13.29 8.07 6.09
CA VAL A 170 -13.13 9.52 6.14
C VAL A 170 -11.97 9.94 5.27
N ILE A 171 -12.21 10.90 4.37
CA ILE A 171 -11.19 11.46 3.50
C ILE A 171 -10.39 12.56 4.22
N ALA A 172 -9.08 12.57 4.00
CA ALA A 172 -8.20 13.67 4.34
C ALA A 172 -7.28 14.00 3.17
N THR A 173 -6.85 15.27 3.10
CA THR A 173 -5.94 15.76 2.05
C THR A 173 -4.56 16.03 2.64
N TYR A 174 -3.51 15.72 1.88
CA TYR A 174 -2.14 16.02 2.25
C TYR A 174 -1.30 16.42 1.02
N ALA A 175 -0.20 17.14 1.26
CA ALA A 175 0.75 17.51 0.22
C ALA A 175 1.78 16.40 0.00
N GLU A 176 2.07 16.09 -1.26
CA GLU A 176 3.13 15.18 -1.69
C GLU A 176 3.97 15.89 -2.76
N GLY A 177 5.09 16.49 -2.34
CA GLY A 177 5.86 17.39 -3.20
C GLY A 177 5.01 18.59 -3.65
N GLN A 178 4.81 18.72 -4.96
CA GLN A 178 3.94 19.76 -5.55
C GLN A 178 2.51 19.28 -5.82
N ALA A 179 2.20 18.03 -5.53
CA ALA A 179 0.88 17.46 -5.74
C ALA A 179 0.07 17.39 -4.43
N GLU A 180 -1.24 17.56 -4.54
CA GLU A 180 -2.16 17.21 -3.46
C GLU A 180 -2.64 15.76 -3.66
N ARG A 181 -2.74 15.04 -2.55
CA ARG A 181 -3.22 13.66 -2.47
C ARG A 181 -4.33 13.53 -1.46
N SER A 182 -5.11 12.47 -1.64
CA SER A 182 -6.13 12.07 -0.66
C SER A 182 -5.73 10.78 0.04
N SER A 183 -6.13 10.67 1.29
CA SER A 183 -6.10 9.44 2.06
C SER A 183 -7.50 9.11 2.58
N TYR A 184 -7.74 7.83 2.86
CA TYR A 184 -9.00 7.32 3.38
C TYR A 184 -8.73 6.53 4.64
N LEU A 185 -9.35 6.91 5.74
CA LEU A 185 -9.19 6.28 7.05
C LEU A 185 -10.54 5.78 7.56
N LYS A 186 -10.57 4.53 8.03
CA LYS A 186 -11.71 3.93 8.73
C LYS A 186 -11.26 3.30 10.05
N ARG A 187 -12.04 3.48 11.11
CA ARG A 187 -11.94 2.70 12.35
C ARG A 187 -12.98 1.57 12.30
N LEU A 188 -12.55 0.37 12.55
CA LEU A 188 -13.34 -0.86 12.45
C LEU A 188 -13.83 -1.33 13.82
#